data_185b742288eae14535267dcc7630dc63
#
_entry.id   185b742288eae14535267dcc7630dc63
#
_cell.length_a   1.000
_cell.length_b   1.000
_cell.length_c   1.000
_cell.angle_alpha   90.00
_cell.angle_beta   90.00
_cell.angle_gamma   90.00
#
_symmetry.space_group_name_H-M   'P 1'
#
loop_
_entity.id
_entity.type
_entity.pdbx_description
1 polymer ?
#
loop_
_entity_poly.entity_id
_entity_poly.type
_entity_poly.pdbx_seq_one_letter_code
_entity_poly.pdbx_strand_id
1 'polypeptide(L)'
;VCNAGIAAQKLFTDVTDEEWRRMLDVHLSGAFYCCRRALPHMIHQKWGRILTVSSMWGQVGGSCEVAYSAAKAGLIGLTKALAKEEGPSGVTVNCVAPGVIDTDMMASFSAEDKAALAEETPLGALGTPKQVADALVFLAGDGAGYITGQVLGVNGGLVT
;
A
#
# COMPACT_ATOMS: atom_id res chain seq x y z
N VAL A 1 2.34 10.01 4.75
CA VAL A 1 1.88 8.98 3.80
C VAL A 1 3.07 8.46 3.01
N CYS A 2 3.31 7.13 3.06
CA CYS A 2 4.35 6.44 2.28
C CYS A 2 3.69 5.81 1.05
N ASN A 3 3.65 6.56 -0.06
CA ASN A 3 2.97 6.17 -1.31
C ASN A 3 3.94 5.86 -2.46
N ALA A 4 5.16 6.40 -2.44
CA ALA A 4 6.12 6.20 -3.54
C ALA A 4 6.28 4.71 -3.88
N GLY A 5 6.26 4.41 -5.17
CA GLY A 5 6.33 3.02 -5.62
C GLY A 5 6.61 2.89 -7.12
N ILE A 6 7.06 1.70 -7.49
CA ILE A 6 7.30 1.25 -8.85
C ILE A 6 6.59 -0.08 -9.07
N ALA A 7 6.33 -0.46 -10.30
CA ALA A 7 5.80 -1.77 -10.67
C ALA A 7 6.66 -2.37 -11.77
N ALA A 8 6.74 -3.70 -11.79
CA ALA A 8 7.35 -4.47 -12.87
C ALA A 8 6.71 -5.84 -12.89
N GLN A 9 6.26 -6.28 -14.05
CA GLN A 9 5.75 -7.62 -14.29
C GLN A 9 6.83 -8.46 -14.95
N LYS A 10 7.22 -9.57 -14.30
CA LYS A 10 8.28 -10.44 -14.78
C LYS A 10 8.16 -11.83 -14.15
N LEU A 11 8.47 -12.87 -14.90
CA LEU A 11 8.59 -14.21 -14.33
C LEU A 11 9.66 -14.21 -13.23
N PHE A 12 9.43 -14.93 -12.16
CA PHE A 12 10.35 -14.97 -11.01
C PHE A 12 11.78 -15.36 -11.39
N THR A 13 11.92 -16.33 -12.30
CA THR A 13 13.22 -16.80 -12.81
C THR A 13 14.01 -15.72 -13.55
N ASP A 14 13.34 -14.70 -14.06
CA ASP A 14 13.94 -13.65 -14.87
C ASP A 14 14.21 -12.36 -14.07
N VAL A 15 13.73 -12.32 -12.82
CA VAL A 15 13.99 -11.17 -11.92
C VAL A 15 15.45 -11.20 -11.51
N THR A 16 16.17 -10.12 -11.80
CA THR A 16 17.57 -9.96 -11.38
C THR A 16 17.66 -9.54 -9.91
N ASP A 17 18.81 -9.79 -9.30
CA ASP A 17 19.12 -9.33 -7.94
C ASP A 17 18.98 -7.82 -7.79
N GLU A 18 19.33 -7.05 -8.83
CA GLU A 18 19.25 -5.59 -8.84
C GLU A 18 17.79 -5.13 -8.87
N GLU A 19 16.97 -5.73 -9.72
CA GLU A 19 15.52 -5.43 -9.79
C GLU A 19 14.83 -5.77 -8.47
N TRP A 20 15.18 -6.92 -7.87
CA TRP A 20 14.69 -7.30 -6.55
C TRP A 20 15.04 -6.28 -5.49
N ARG A 21 16.32 -5.90 -5.38
CA ARG A 21 16.78 -4.91 -4.39
C ARG A 21 16.10 -3.56 -4.60
N ARG A 22 16.02 -3.09 -5.85
CA ARG A 22 15.36 -1.82 -6.19
C ARG A 22 13.89 -1.82 -5.77
N MET A 23 13.16 -2.92 -5.99
CA MET A 23 11.76 -3.06 -5.58
C MET A 23 11.62 -2.92 -4.07
N LEU A 24 12.44 -3.64 -3.29
CA LEU A 24 12.43 -3.56 -1.83
C LEU A 24 12.86 -2.17 -1.34
N ASP A 25 13.88 -1.58 -1.95
CA ASP A 25 14.42 -0.28 -1.53
C ASP A 25 13.41 0.84 -1.72
N VAL A 26 12.74 0.90 -2.86
CA VAL A 26 11.75 1.95 -3.12
C VAL A 26 10.55 1.79 -2.20
N HIS A 27 9.99 0.60 -2.09
CA HIS A 27 8.73 0.38 -1.36
C HIS A 27 8.93 0.26 0.15
N LEU A 28 9.81 -0.64 0.58
CA LEU A 28 9.93 -1.02 1.98
C LEU A 28 10.99 -0.20 2.70
N SER A 29 12.22 -0.14 2.17
CA SER A 29 13.29 0.66 2.78
C SER A 29 12.95 2.15 2.79
N GLY A 30 12.33 2.65 1.71
CA GLY A 30 11.86 4.04 1.64
C GLY A 30 10.85 4.38 2.73
N ALA A 31 9.85 3.52 2.93
CA ALA A 31 8.87 3.70 4.01
C ALA A 31 9.53 3.63 5.39
N PHE A 32 10.44 2.68 5.61
CA PHE A 32 11.22 2.58 6.85
C PHE A 32 11.98 3.89 7.14
N TYR A 33 12.71 4.45 6.17
CA TYR A 33 13.46 5.70 6.38
C TYR A 33 12.56 6.88 6.72
N CYS A 34 11.42 7.00 6.04
CA CYS A 34 10.42 8.03 6.31
C CYS A 34 9.84 7.90 7.73
N CYS A 35 9.40 6.71 8.10
CA CYS A 35 8.85 6.43 9.43
C CYS A 35 9.89 6.72 10.53
N ARG A 36 11.11 6.17 10.40
CA ARG A 36 12.19 6.39 11.36
C ARG A 36 12.52 7.86 11.56
N ARG A 37 12.41 8.68 10.51
CA ARG A 37 12.68 10.12 10.59
C ARG A 37 11.53 10.91 11.21
N ALA A 38 10.30 10.49 10.99
CA ALA A 38 9.10 11.21 11.47
C ALA A 38 8.73 10.85 12.92
N LEU A 39 8.90 9.60 13.32
CA LEU A 39 8.46 9.06 14.61
C LEU A 39 8.95 9.84 15.84
N PRO A 40 10.24 10.25 15.97
CA PRO A 40 10.69 10.98 17.16
C PRO A 40 9.88 12.24 17.43
N HIS A 41 9.50 12.97 16.38
CA HIS A 41 8.66 14.16 16.51
C HIS A 41 7.22 13.79 16.91
N MET A 42 6.62 12.79 16.28
CA MET A 42 5.27 12.33 16.57
C MET A 42 5.14 11.82 18.01
N ILE A 43 6.13 11.06 18.50
CA ILE A 43 6.22 10.55 19.86
C ILE A 43 6.27 11.72 20.86
N HIS A 44 7.10 12.73 20.57
CA HIS A 44 7.20 13.92 21.41
C HIS A 44 5.87 14.70 21.49
N GLN A 45 5.16 14.81 20.38
CA GLN A 45 3.85 15.47 20.30
C GLN A 45 2.71 14.65 20.90
N LYS A 46 2.93 13.39 21.24
CA LYS A 46 1.88 12.45 21.65
C LYS A 46 0.74 12.34 20.63
N TRP A 47 1.06 12.56 19.36
CA TRP A 47 0.12 12.51 18.25
C TRP A 47 0.86 12.24 16.94
N GLY A 48 0.30 11.37 16.13
CA GLY A 48 0.82 11.09 14.78
C GLY A 48 -0.10 10.18 13.99
N ARG A 49 0.05 10.24 12.67
CA ARG A 49 -0.65 9.39 11.70
C ARG A 49 0.34 8.94 10.64
N ILE A 50 0.63 7.64 10.61
CA ILE A 50 1.47 7.02 9.58
C ILE A 50 0.57 6.17 8.70
N LEU A 51 0.62 6.42 7.40
CA LEU A 51 -0.16 5.71 6.41
C LEU A 51 0.76 5.14 5.34
N THR A 52 0.69 3.83 5.12
CA THR A 52 1.41 3.13 4.06
C THR A 52 0.45 2.74 2.96
N VAL A 53 0.93 2.73 1.72
CA VAL A 53 0.15 2.27 0.57
C VAL A 53 0.74 0.94 0.09
N SER A 54 0.08 -0.14 0.47
CA SER A 54 0.38 -1.49 0.01
C SER A 54 -0.29 -1.78 -1.34
N SER A 55 -0.87 -2.93 -1.51
CA SER A 55 -1.63 -3.40 -2.67
C SER A 55 -2.43 -4.63 -2.26
N MET A 56 -3.47 -4.96 -3.02
CA MET A 56 -4.11 -6.27 -2.95
C MET A 56 -3.08 -7.40 -3.11
N TRP A 57 -2.07 -7.21 -3.97
CA TRP A 57 -0.97 -8.19 -4.14
C TRP A 57 -0.05 -8.33 -2.91
N GLY A 58 -0.03 -7.35 -2.04
CA GLY A 58 0.60 -7.49 -0.73
C GLY A 58 -0.19 -8.37 0.24
N GLN A 59 -1.48 -8.58 0.00
CA GLN A 59 -2.36 -9.44 0.80
C GLN A 59 -2.37 -10.87 0.29
N VAL A 60 -2.52 -11.08 -1.04
CA VAL A 60 -2.74 -12.40 -1.63
C VAL A 60 -1.64 -12.86 -2.60
N GLY A 61 -0.72 -11.99 -2.97
CA GLY A 61 0.29 -12.25 -4.00
C GLY A 61 -0.25 -12.12 -5.42
N GLY A 62 0.60 -11.68 -6.36
CA GLY A 62 0.30 -11.58 -7.79
C GLY A 62 1.26 -12.44 -8.61
N SER A 63 0.73 -13.19 -9.58
CA SER A 63 1.56 -13.89 -10.56
C SER A 63 2.37 -12.90 -11.38
N CYS A 64 3.62 -13.22 -11.68
CA CYS A 64 4.59 -12.35 -12.36
C CYS A 64 4.92 -11.04 -11.60
N GLU A 65 4.47 -10.89 -10.35
CA GLU A 65 4.71 -9.72 -9.49
C GLU A 65 5.32 -10.10 -8.14
N VAL A 66 6.17 -11.14 -8.10
CA VAL A 66 6.69 -11.71 -6.84
C VAL A 66 7.47 -10.69 -6.02
N ALA A 67 8.36 -9.91 -6.66
CA ALA A 67 9.14 -8.88 -5.96
C ALA A 67 8.26 -7.74 -5.42
N TYR A 68 7.28 -7.31 -6.21
CA TYR A 68 6.29 -6.31 -5.83
C TYR A 68 5.42 -6.81 -4.67
N SER A 69 4.88 -8.02 -4.78
CA SER A 69 4.06 -8.65 -3.76
C SER A 69 4.81 -8.77 -2.43
N ALA A 70 6.08 -9.22 -2.47
CA ALA A 70 6.93 -9.32 -1.28
C ALA A 70 7.16 -7.96 -0.61
N ALA A 71 7.49 -6.92 -1.41
CA ALA A 71 7.68 -5.57 -0.89
C ALA A 71 6.39 -5.00 -0.26
N LYS A 72 5.25 -5.20 -0.91
CA LYS A 72 3.94 -4.73 -0.44
C LYS A 72 3.44 -5.52 0.78
N ALA A 73 3.72 -6.82 0.88
CA ALA A 73 3.49 -7.61 2.08
C ALA A 73 4.38 -7.14 3.25
N GLY A 74 5.64 -6.78 2.96
CA GLY A 74 6.54 -6.18 3.94
C GLY A 74 5.99 -4.88 4.55
N LEU A 75 5.33 -4.02 3.76
CA LEU A 75 4.66 -2.82 4.26
C LEU A 75 3.51 -3.14 5.21
N ILE A 76 2.76 -4.21 4.97
CA ILE A 76 1.70 -4.68 5.88
C ILE A 76 2.32 -5.12 7.21
N GLY A 77 3.41 -5.88 7.18
CA GLY A 77 4.17 -6.28 8.37
C GLY A 77 4.70 -5.09 9.15
N LEU A 78 5.35 -4.14 8.46
CA LEU A 78 5.85 -2.90 9.04
C LEU A 78 4.72 -2.10 9.73
N THR A 79 3.60 -1.92 9.05
CA THR A 79 2.42 -1.23 9.59
C THR A 79 1.94 -1.85 10.90
N LYS A 80 1.75 -3.17 10.90
CA LYS A 80 1.24 -3.89 12.08
C LYS A 80 2.22 -3.86 13.27
N ALA A 81 3.52 -3.92 13.00
CA ALA A 81 4.55 -3.86 14.04
C ALA A 81 4.63 -2.47 14.66
N LEU A 82 4.76 -1.42 13.82
CA LEU A 82 4.79 -0.04 14.29
C LEU A 82 3.52 0.39 15.02
N ALA A 83 2.35 -0.09 14.59
CA ALA A 83 1.09 0.21 15.28
C ALA A 83 1.09 -0.26 16.74
N LYS A 84 1.69 -1.42 17.00
CA LYS A 84 1.82 -1.96 18.37
C LYS A 84 2.86 -1.22 19.18
N GLU A 85 3.98 -0.88 18.56
CA GLU A 85 5.10 -0.21 19.20
C GLU A 85 4.75 1.23 19.56
N GLU A 86 4.09 1.96 18.65
CA GLU A 86 3.86 3.40 18.76
C GLU A 86 2.47 3.78 19.29
N GLY A 87 1.57 2.82 19.46
CA GLY A 87 0.25 3.04 20.06
C GLY A 87 0.30 3.76 21.41
N PRO A 88 1.17 3.35 22.36
CA PRO A 88 1.33 4.04 23.64
C PRO A 88 1.79 5.51 23.52
N SER A 89 2.37 5.88 22.38
CA SER A 89 2.81 7.24 22.07
C SER A 89 1.72 8.09 21.41
N GLY A 90 0.51 7.57 21.22
CA GLY A 90 -0.59 8.30 20.56
C GLY A 90 -0.46 8.35 19.02
N VAL A 91 0.41 7.51 18.45
CA VAL A 91 0.60 7.43 16.99
C VAL A 91 -0.19 6.25 16.43
N THR A 92 -1.04 6.50 15.45
CA THR A 92 -1.69 5.42 14.70
C THR A 92 -0.94 5.13 13.40
N VAL A 93 -0.85 3.84 13.06
CA VAL A 93 -0.17 3.38 11.85
C VAL A 93 -1.12 2.45 11.11
N ASN A 94 -1.53 2.82 9.90
CA ASN A 94 -2.46 2.04 9.09
C ASN A 94 -1.95 1.89 7.65
N CYS A 95 -2.51 0.93 6.96
CA CYS A 95 -2.18 0.61 5.58
C CYS A 95 -3.45 0.66 4.72
N VAL A 96 -3.34 1.21 3.52
CA VAL A 96 -4.35 1.05 2.47
C VAL A 96 -3.83 0.04 1.46
N ALA A 97 -4.68 -0.89 1.04
CA ALA A 97 -4.39 -1.91 0.03
C ALA A 97 -5.30 -1.70 -1.20
N PRO A 98 -4.87 -0.87 -2.17
CA PRO A 98 -5.63 -0.66 -3.39
C PRO A 98 -5.71 -1.94 -4.24
N GLY A 99 -6.82 -2.09 -4.97
CA GLY A 99 -6.95 -3.04 -6.07
C GLY A 99 -6.45 -2.44 -7.39
N VAL A 100 -7.20 -2.69 -8.46
CA VAL A 100 -6.90 -2.13 -9.78
C VAL A 100 -7.40 -0.68 -9.84
N ILE A 101 -6.47 0.26 -9.87
CA ILE A 101 -6.74 1.70 -9.86
C ILE A 101 -6.29 2.30 -11.19
N ASP A 102 -7.17 3.03 -11.88
CA ASP A 102 -6.86 3.69 -13.14
C ASP A 102 -5.89 4.86 -12.92
N THR A 103 -4.62 4.60 -13.16
CA THR A 103 -3.49 5.51 -12.95
C THR A 103 -2.52 5.42 -14.13
N ASP A 104 -1.49 6.26 -14.12
CA ASP A 104 -0.40 6.21 -15.12
C ASP A 104 0.31 4.84 -15.17
N MET A 105 0.28 4.05 -14.09
CA MET A 105 0.80 2.67 -14.09
C MET A 105 0.05 1.77 -15.08
N MET A 106 -1.19 2.12 -15.44
CA MET A 106 -2.00 1.40 -16.43
C MET A 106 -1.93 1.99 -17.84
N ALA A 107 -1.00 2.88 -18.11
CA ALA A 107 -0.88 3.52 -19.42
C ALA A 107 -0.58 2.54 -20.57
N SER A 108 0.04 1.40 -20.26
CA SER A 108 0.33 0.34 -21.25
C SER A 108 -0.82 -0.64 -21.48
N PHE A 109 -1.89 -0.58 -20.69
CA PHE A 109 -3.05 -1.47 -20.83
C PHE A 109 -3.99 -0.93 -21.92
N SER A 110 -4.49 -1.83 -22.77
CA SER A 110 -5.50 -1.50 -23.77
C SER A 110 -6.84 -1.16 -23.12
N ALA A 111 -7.76 -0.60 -23.89
CA ALA A 111 -9.13 -0.35 -23.41
C ALA A 111 -9.86 -1.68 -23.10
N GLU A 112 -9.59 -2.73 -23.88
CA GLU A 112 -10.12 -4.07 -23.68
C GLU A 112 -9.61 -4.68 -22.39
N ASP A 113 -8.29 -4.57 -22.10
CA ASP A 113 -7.70 -5.07 -20.83
C ASP A 113 -8.32 -4.37 -19.63
N LYS A 114 -8.48 -3.04 -19.70
CA LYS A 114 -9.11 -2.26 -18.63
C LYS A 114 -10.57 -2.65 -18.44
N ALA A 115 -11.30 -2.91 -19.51
CA ALA A 115 -12.69 -3.37 -19.43
C ALA A 115 -12.78 -4.76 -18.80
N ALA A 116 -11.91 -5.69 -19.17
CA ALA A 116 -11.86 -7.02 -18.57
C ALA A 116 -11.55 -6.96 -17.06
N LEU A 117 -10.57 -6.15 -16.64
CA LEU A 117 -10.26 -5.95 -15.22
C LEU A 117 -11.40 -5.29 -14.44
N ALA A 118 -12.17 -4.40 -15.08
CA ALA A 118 -13.36 -3.82 -14.48
C ALA A 118 -14.47 -4.86 -14.30
N GLU A 119 -14.66 -5.75 -15.28
CA GLU A 119 -15.64 -6.85 -15.21
C GLU A 119 -15.29 -7.89 -14.14
N GLU A 120 -14.00 -8.18 -13.95
CA GLU A 120 -13.53 -9.05 -12.86
C GLU A 120 -13.71 -8.42 -11.47
N THR A 121 -13.81 -7.10 -11.38
CA THR A 121 -14.01 -6.39 -10.12
C THR A 121 -15.49 -6.51 -9.69
N PRO A 122 -15.82 -6.98 -8.48
CA PRO A 122 -17.20 -7.12 -8.02
C PRO A 122 -18.05 -5.84 -8.14
N LEU A 123 -17.44 -4.66 -7.99
CA LEU A 123 -18.14 -3.38 -8.22
C LEU A 123 -18.30 -3.01 -9.70
N GLY A 124 -17.81 -3.83 -10.64
CA GLY A 124 -17.96 -3.63 -12.08
C GLY A 124 -17.17 -2.42 -12.64
N ALA A 125 -16.19 -1.92 -11.92
CA ALA A 125 -15.43 -0.75 -12.32
C ALA A 125 -14.00 -0.77 -11.75
N LEU A 126 -13.07 -0.10 -12.44
CA LEU A 126 -11.76 0.21 -11.88
C LEU A 126 -11.89 1.28 -10.79
N GLY A 127 -11.03 1.19 -9.78
CA GLY A 127 -10.91 2.24 -8.78
C GLY A 127 -10.26 3.50 -9.34
N THR A 128 -10.43 4.61 -8.64
CA THR A 128 -9.80 5.89 -8.97
C THR A 128 -8.80 6.31 -7.91
N PRO A 129 -7.77 7.12 -8.25
CA PRO A 129 -6.86 7.70 -7.27
C PRO A 129 -7.57 8.45 -6.17
N LYS A 130 -8.69 9.11 -6.50
CA LYS A 130 -9.49 9.85 -5.52
C LYS A 130 -10.08 8.94 -4.45
N GLN A 131 -10.59 7.76 -4.81
CA GLN A 131 -11.16 6.82 -3.84
C GLN A 131 -10.09 6.31 -2.85
N VAL A 132 -8.88 6.06 -3.33
CA VAL A 132 -7.73 5.71 -2.46
C VAL A 132 -7.37 6.88 -1.54
N ALA A 133 -7.34 8.10 -2.09
CA ALA A 133 -7.04 9.30 -1.32
C ALA A 133 -8.10 9.57 -0.25
N ASP A 134 -9.38 9.39 -0.53
CA ASP A 134 -10.48 9.57 0.43
C ASP A 134 -10.32 8.61 1.63
N ALA A 135 -9.93 7.35 1.38
CA ALA A 135 -9.61 6.39 2.46
C ALA A 135 -8.40 6.83 3.30
N LEU A 136 -7.35 7.35 2.67
CA LEU A 136 -6.19 7.88 3.37
C LEU A 136 -6.54 9.12 4.20
N VAL A 137 -7.36 10.04 3.67
CA VAL A 137 -7.84 11.22 4.39
C VAL A 137 -8.66 10.83 5.62
N PHE A 138 -9.55 9.85 5.49
CA PHE A 138 -10.30 9.32 6.63
C PHE A 138 -9.36 8.78 7.73
N LEU A 139 -8.40 7.93 7.34
CA LEU A 139 -7.43 7.34 8.29
C LEU A 139 -6.48 8.37 8.91
N ALA A 140 -6.26 9.51 8.25
CA ALA A 140 -5.46 10.61 8.76
C ALA A 140 -6.21 11.50 9.76
N GLY A 141 -7.55 11.48 9.71
CA GLY A 141 -8.41 12.34 10.51
C GLY A 141 -8.64 11.85 11.94
N ASP A 142 -9.29 12.69 12.73
CA ASP A 142 -9.59 12.40 14.14
C ASP A 142 -10.63 11.27 14.29
N GLY A 143 -11.53 11.11 13.31
CA GLY A 143 -12.51 10.02 13.30
C GLY A 143 -11.90 8.62 13.28
N ALA A 144 -10.63 8.50 12.86
CA ALA A 144 -9.87 7.26 12.87
C ALA A 144 -8.93 7.12 14.09
N GLY A 145 -9.12 7.94 15.12
CA GLY A 145 -8.21 7.98 16.29
C GLY A 145 -8.09 6.68 17.09
N TYR A 146 -9.05 5.75 16.94
CA TYR A 146 -9.02 4.42 17.56
C TYR A 146 -8.78 3.29 16.56
N ILE A 147 -8.31 3.64 15.34
CA ILE A 147 -7.99 2.68 14.28
C ILE A 147 -6.47 2.67 14.10
N THR A 148 -5.84 1.53 14.41
CA THR A 148 -4.40 1.33 14.20
C THR A 148 -4.09 -0.13 13.85
N GLY A 149 -3.00 -0.36 13.10
CA GLY A 149 -2.58 -1.69 12.65
C GLY A 149 -3.47 -2.31 11.57
N GLN A 150 -4.41 -1.54 11.00
CA GLN A 150 -5.36 -2.06 10.02
C GLN A 150 -4.82 -2.00 8.59
N VAL A 151 -5.29 -2.94 7.77
CA VAL A 151 -5.10 -2.96 6.32
C VAL A 151 -6.46 -2.78 5.69
N LEU A 152 -6.71 -1.57 5.18
CA LEU A 152 -7.97 -1.21 4.55
C LEU A 152 -7.90 -1.50 3.05
N GLY A 153 -8.66 -2.49 2.58
CA GLY A 153 -8.83 -2.77 1.14
C GLY A 153 -9.63 -1.65 0.47
N VAL A 154 -9.08 -1.09 -0.61
CA VAL A 154 -9.79 -0.19 -1.53
C VAL A 154 -9.70 -0.82 -2.92
N ASN A 155 -10.42 -1.92 -3.11
CA ASN A 155 -10.18 -2.85 -4.21
C ASN A 155 -11.46 -3.31 -4.94
N GLY A 156 -12.60 -2.66 -4.66
CA GLY A 156 -13.87 -3.00 -5.30
C GLY A 156 -14.39 -4.40 -5.01
N GLY A 157 -13.85 -5.09 -3.98
CA GLY A 157 -14.23 -6.45 -3.61
C GLY A 157 -13.36 -7.55 -4.23
N LEU A 158 -12.30 -7.20 -4.98
CA LEU A 158 -11.37 -8.19 -5.59
C LEU A 158 -10.69 -9.08 -4.56
N VAL A 159 -10.42 -8.53 -3.38
CA VAL A 159 -9.84 -9.26 -2.24
C VAL A 159 -10.65 -8.94 -0.99
N THR A 160 -11.19 -9.95 -0.35
CA THR A 160 -12.01 -9.88 0.87
C THR A 160 -11.37 -10.69 2.00
#